data_19532ad5297047095973c73bdd915d52
#
_entry.id   19532ad5297047095973c73bdd915d52
#
_cell.length_a   1.000
_cell.length_b   1.000
_cell.length_c   1.000
_cell.angle_alpha   90.00
_cell.angle_beta   90.00
_cell.angle_gamma   90.00
#
_symmetry.space_group_name_H-M   'P 1'
#
loop_
_entity.id
_entity.type
_entity.pdbx_description
1 polymer ?
#
loop_
_entity_poly.entity_id
_entity_poly.type
_entity_poly.pdbx_seq_one_letter_code
_entity_poly.pdbx_strand_id
1 'polypeptide(L)'
;ESWADALMKVAATFQITAKGQPVIYYGEEIGMSGLNNWPYYTNRLDFDWDELERQKNTENSMYNHYKTMLNIRRDYSEVFAKGTRNTIVADSGNGYEVFSRSYDGKTLYVGVNVYAEDRQATFYVPGATGTVYTDLYSGSTYRVQADGSITVTIPKAPNGGTAVLY
;
A
#
# COMPACT_ATOMS: atom_id res chain seq x y z
N GLU A 1 -4.32 -9.40 -15.27
CA GLU A 1 -3.68 -8.17 -14.75
C GLU A 1 -2.28 -8.04 -15.34
N SER A 2 -1.95 -6.86 -15.86
CA SER A 2 -0.61 -6.58 -16.41
C SER A 2 0.39 -6.30 -15.27
N TRP A 3 1.70 -6.39 -15.60
CA TRP A 3 2.74 -5.96 -14.66
C TRP A 3 2.63 -4.48 -14.31
N ALA A 4 2.20 -3.65 -15.26
CA ALA A 4 1.95 -2.23 -15.03
C ALA A 4 0.86 -2.02 -13.97
N ASP A 5 -0.24 -2.78 -14.00
CA ASP A 5 -1.30 -2.70 -13.01
C ASP A 5 -0.79 -3.11 -11.61
N ALA A 6 0.05 -4.12 -11.54
CA ALA A 6 0.68 -4.53 -10.27
C ALA A 6 1.52 -3.40 -9.67
N LEU A 7 2.35 -2.73 -10.48
CA LEU A 7 3.16 -1.59 -10.03
C LEU A 7 2.31 -0.36 -9.71
N MET A 8 1.18 -0.16 -10.40
CA MET A 8 0.23 0.92 -10.09
C MET A 8 -0.38 0.76 -8.70
N LYS A 9 -0.64 -0.47 -8.24
CA LYS A 9 -1.08 -0.70 -6.85
C LYS A 9 -0.03 -0.26 -5.84
N VAL A 10 1.23 -0.58 -6.07
CA VAL A 10 2.33 -0.12 -5.21
C VAL A 10 2.46 1.41 -5.23
N ALA A 11 2.35 2.03 -6.40
CA ALA A 11 2.33 3.49 -6.54
C ALA A 11 1.16 4.12 -5.76
N ALA A 12 -0.04 3.52 -5.84
CA ALA A 12 -1.20 3.93 -5.06
C ALA A 12 -0.95 3.86 -3.55
N THR A 13 -0.24 2.83 -3.08
CA THR A 13 0.18 2.75 -1.66
C THR A 13 1.03 3.94 -1.26
N PHE A 14 2.02 4.32 -2.06
CA PHE A 14 2.83 5.53 -1.78
C PHE A 14 1.98 6.79 -1.79
N GLN A 15 1.12 6.97 -2.78
CA GLN A 15 0.23 8.12 -2.91
C GLN A 15 -0.69 8.25 -1.68
N ILE A 16 -1.36 7.16 -1.30
CA ILE A 16 -2.36 7.15 -0.23
C ILE A 16 -1.70 7.28 1.15
N THR A 17 -0.47 6.83 1.33
CA THR A 17 0.27 6.94 2.59
C THR A 17 1.15 8.19 2.68
N ALA A 18 1.23 9.01 1.64
CA ALA A 18 1.99 10.25 1.64
C ALA A 18 1.39 11.31 2.58
N LYS A 19 2.24 12.27 2.97
CA LYS A 19 1.82 13.43 3.78
C LYS A 19 0.88 14.33 2.98
N GLY A 20 -0.03 15.00 3.67
CA GLY A 20 -1.03 15.87 3.06
C GLY A 20 -2.30 15.10 2.72
N GLN A 21 -2.95 15.45 1.63
CA GLN A 21 -4.21 14.86 1.19
C GLN A 21 -4.05 14.24 -0.20
N PRO A 22 -4.30 12.94 -0.36
CA PRO A 22 -4.25 12.31 -1.68
C PRO A 22 -5.43 12.78 -2.52
N VAL A 23 -5.17 12.98 -3.80
CA VAL A 23 -6.20 13.24 -4.81
C VAL A 23 -6.18 12.08 -5.80
N ILE A 24 -7.27 11.34 -5.86
CA ILE A 24 -7.45 10.24 -6.81
C ILE A 24 -8.17 10.80 -8.04
N TYR A 25 -7.54 10.72 -9.22
CA TYR A 25 -8.21 11.05 -10.47
C TYR A 25 -9.15 9.90 -10.84
N TYR A 26 -10.37 10.23 -11.30
CA TYR A 26 -11.38 9.21 -11.59
C TYR A 26 -10.85 8.17 -12.59
N GLY A 27 -11.10 6.91 -12.30
CA GLY A 27 -10.67 5.78 -13.11
C GLY A 27 -9.30 5.20 -12.72
N GLU A 28 -8.48 5.92 -11.90
CA GLU A 28 -7.23 5.34 -11.36
C GLU A 28 -7.54 4.09 -10.53
N GLU A 29 -8.61 4.12 -9.77
CA GLU A 29 -9.05 3.05 -8.88
C GLU A 29 -9.48 1.76 -9.60
N ILE A 30 -9.65 1.81 -10.90
CA ILE A 30 -9.92 0.64 -11.75
C ILE A 30 -8.90 0.45 -12.86
N GLY A 31 -7.82 1.26 -12.86
CA GLY A 31 -6.73 1.15 -13.82
C GLY A 31 -7.08 1.67 -15.22
N MET A 32 -8.02 2.60 -15.35
CA MET A 32 -8.29 3.25 -16.63
C MET A 32 -7.04 3.95 -17.16
N SER A 33 -6.78 3.83 -18.45
CA SER A 33 -5.65 4.47 -19.10
C SER A 33 -6.07 5.14 -20.41
N GLY A 34 -5.55 6.36 -20.65
CA GLY A 34 -5.63 7.03 -21.93
C GLY A 34 -4.28 6.99 -22.65
N LEU A 35 -4.24 6.44 -23.87
CA LEU A 35 -2.99 6.18 -24.56
C LEU A 35 -2.36 7.41 -25.25
N ASN A 36 -3.13 8.48 -25.49
CA ASN A 36 -2.65 9.67 -26.18
C ASN A 36 -3.20 10.94 -25.55
N ASN A 37 -2.31 11.87 -25.26
CA ASN A 37 -2.66 13.20 -24.80
C ASN A 37 -3.16 14.13 -25.92
N TRP A 38 -3.19 13.67 -27.16
CA TRP A 38 -3.64 14.44 -28.30
C TRP A 38 -4.51 13.61 -29.26
N PRO A 39 -5.68 14.07 -29.61
CA PRO A 39 -6.37 15.21 -29.00
C PRO A 39 -6.73 14.95 -27.54
N TYR A 40 -6.85 15.98 -26.69
CA TYR A 40 -6.99 15.96 -25.23
C TYR A 40 -8.15 15.11 -24.63
N TYR A 41 -8.84 14.35 -25.46
CA TYR A 41 -10.05 13.61 -25.06
C TYR A 41 -9.75 12.18 -24.59
N THR A 42 -8.59 11.64 -24.88
CA THR A 42 -8.23 10.25 -24.55
C THR A 42 -7.87 10.05 -23.06
N ASN A 43 -7.68 11.14 -22.32
CA ASN A 43 -7.52 11.14 -20.86
C ASN A 43 -8.80 11.54 -20.11
N ARG A 44 -9.91 11.66 -20.81
CA ARG A 44 -11.24 12.00 -20.26
C ARG A 44 -12.32 11.07 -20.81
N LEU A 45 -11.99 9.79 -20.80
CA LEU A 45 -12.92 8.74 -21.21
C LEU A 45 -14.08 8.66 -20.20
N ASP A 46 -15.23 8.19 -20.67
CA ASP A 46 -16.31 7.84 -19.76
C ASP A 46 -15.86 6.76 -18.79
N PHE A 47 -16.35 6.82 -17.57
CA PHE A 47 -15.98 5.86 -16.54
C PHE A 47 -16.49 4.46 -16.91
N ASP A 48 -15.61 3.45 -16.82
CA ASP A 48 -15.95 2.06 -17.14
C ASP A 48 -16.64 1.37 -15.97
N TRP A 49 -17.97 1.44 -15.96
CA TRP A 49 -18.81 0.87 -14.91
C TRP A 49 -18.81 -0.67 -14.92
N ASP A 50 -18.67 -1.29 -16.08
CA ASP A 50 -18.63 -2.75 -16.20
C ASP A 50 -17.31 -3.29 -15.63
N GLU A 51 -16.20 -2.61 -15.89
CA GLU A 51 -14.91 -2.93 -15.30
C GLU A 51 -14.92 -2.76 -13.77
N LEU A 52 -15.56 -1.69 -13.27
CA LEU A 52 -15.75 -1.51 -11.82
C LEU A 52 -16.47 -2.71 -11.20
N GLU A 53 -17.61 -3.13 -11.77
CA GLU A 53 -18.38 -4.26 -11.23
C GLU A 53 -17.58 -5.57 -11.30
N ARG A 54 -16.80 -5.78 -12.35
CA ARG A 54 -15.90 -6.91 -12.46
C ARG A 54 -14.84 -6.89 -11.35
N GLN A 55 -14.20 -5.75 -11.13
CA GLN A 55 -13.12 -5.61 -10.14
C GLN A 55 -13.59 -5.71 -8.69
N LYS A 56 -14.80 -5.28 -8.37
CA LYS A 56 -15.39 -5.47 -7.04
C LYS A 56 -15.40 -6.94 -6.61
N ASN A 57 -15.56 -7.85 -7.56
CA ASN A 57 -15.65 -9.29 -7.35
C ASN A 57 -14.36 -10.04 -7.66
N THR A 58 -13.28 -9.34 -7.97
CA THR A 58 -11.96 -9.90 -8.30
C THR A 58 -11.00 -9.70 -7.13
N GLU A 59 -10.49 -10.79 -6.59
CA GLU A 59 -9.46 -10.73 -5.54
C GLU A 59 -8.21 -10.01 -6.05
N ASN A 60 -7.59 -9.21 -5.18
CA ASN A 60 -6.38 -8.42 -5.48
C ASN A 60 -6.53 -7.43 -6.66
N SER A 61 -7.76 -7.08 -7.04
CA SER A 61 -7.99 -6.07 -8.08
C SER A 61 -7.47 -4.69 -7.66
N MET A 62 -7.27 -3.80 -8.64
CA MET A 62 -6.93 -2.39 -8.41
C MET A 62 -7.96 -1.73 -7.50
N TYR A 63 -9.26 -1.91 -7.79
CA TYR A 63 -10.35 -1.37 -6.97
C TYR A 63 -10.28 -1.81 -5.51
N ASN A 64 -10.10 -3.11 -5.27
CA ASN A 64 -10.03 -3.63 -3.89
C ASN A 64 -8.77 -3.14 -3.17
N HIS A 65 -7.66 -2.96 -3.87
CA HIS A 65 -6.46 -2.33 -3.33
C HIS A 65 -6.72 -0.88 -2.89
N TYR A 66 -7.25 -0.03 -3.79
CA TYR A 66 -7.60 1.35 -3.47
C TYR A 66 -8.58 1.43 -2.30
N LYS A 67 -9.64 0.62 -2.33
CA LYS A 67 -10.65 0.56 -1.26
C LYS A 67 -10.01 0.25 0.09
N THR A 68 -9.15 -0.77 0.15
CA THR A 68 -8.47 -1.16 1.38
C THR A 68 -7.56 -0.05 1.89
N MET A 69 -6.71 0.50 1.01
CA MET A 69 -5.77 1.56 1.38
C MET A 69 -6.46 2.85 1.80
N LEU A 70 -7.54 3.25 1.14
CA LEU A 70 -8.31 4.44 1.51
C LEU A 70 -9.06 4.25 2.84
N ASN A 71 -9.54 3.04 3.15
CA ASN A 71 -10.10 2.74 4.47
C ASN A 71 -9.04 2.84 5.57
N ILE A 72 -7.87 2.26 5.37
CA ILE A 72 -6.73 2.39 6.30
C ILE A 72 -6.39 3.88 6.51
N ARG A 73 -6.30 4.65 5.42
CA ARG A 73 -6.02 6.09 5.52
C ARG A 73 -7.10 6.84 6.28
N ARG A 74 -8.38 6.53 6.06
CA ARG A 74 -9.49 7.15 6.80
C ARG A 74 -9.35 6.89 8.31
N ASP A 75 -9.06 5.66 8.68
CA ASP A 75 -9.01 5.24 10.09
C ASP A 75 -7.78 5.80 10.82
N TYR A 76 -6.70 6.12 10.10
CA TYR A 76 -5.47 6.71 10.61
C TYR A 76 -5.13 8.05 9.94
N SER A 77 -6.14 8.85 9.60
CA SER A 77 -6.01 10.04 8.76
C SER A 77 -4.97 11.05 9.25
N GLU A 78 -4.90 11.31 10.55
CA GLU A 78 -3.94 12.27 11.10
C GLU A 78 -2.50 11.77 11.00
N VAL A 79 -2.26 10.47 11.21
CA VAL A 79 -0.93 9.89 11.08
C VAL A 79 -0.40 10.04 9.65
N PHE A 80 -1.23 9.79 8.65
CA PHE A 80 -0.82 9.94 7.25
C PHE A 80 -0.77 11.40 6.80
N ALA A 81 -1.74 12.23 7.19
CA ALA A 81 -1.82 13.61 6.75
C ALA A 81 -0.73 14.50 7.37
N LYS A 82 -0.44 14.31 8.65
CA LYS A 82 0.41 15.20 9.45
C LYS A 82 1.75 14.58 9.86
N GLY A 83 1.81 13.25 9.91
CA GLY A 83 2.91 12.50 10.50
C GLY A 83 4.24 12.65 9.76
N THR A 84 5.30 12.36 10.48
CA THR A 84 6.65 12.24 9.91
C THR A 84 6.81 10.88 9.21
N ARG A 85 7.66 10.84 8.19
CA ARG A 85 8.06 9.61 7.50
C ARG A 85 9.54 9.33 7.80
N ASN A 86 9.83 8.09 8.18
CA ASN A 86 11.21 7.63 8.31
C ASN A 86 11.37 6.30 7.58
N THR A 87 12.43 6.17 6.80
CA THR A 87 12.81 4.88 6.21
C THR A 87 13.34 3.98 7.32
N ILE A 88 12.82 2.76 7.43
CA ILE A 88 13.21 1.73 8.39
C ILE A 88 14.15 0.72 7.73
N VAL A 89 13.75 0.20 6.58
CA VAL A 89 14.55 -0.71 5.73
C VAL A 89 14.34 -0.32 4.29
N ALA A 90 15.42 -0.25 3.51
CA ALA A 90 15.34 -0.08 2.07
C ALA A 90 16.33 -1.06 1.40
N ASP A 91 15.83 -1.96 0.60
CA ASP A 91 16.61 -2.94 -0.15
C ASP A 91 16.26 -2.83 -1.64
N SER A 92 17.03 -1.99 -2.35
CA SER A 92 16.83 -1.77 -3.78
C SER A 92 17.15 -3.01 -4.62
N GLY A 93 18.06 -3.87 -4.15
CA GLY A 93 18.43 -5.11 -4.83
C GLY A 93 17.30 -6.14 -4.81
N ASN A 94 16.51 -6.16 -3.73
CA ASN A 94 15.34 -7.03 -3.56
C ASN A 94 14.01 -6.30 -3.76
N GLY A 95 14.04 -5.02 -4.12
CA GLY A 95 12.89 -4.24 -4.55
C GLY A 95 11.83 -4.03 -3.47
N TYR A 96 12.22 -3.86 -2.21
CA TYR A 96 11.28 -3.53 -1.15
C TYR A 96 11.77 -2.43 -0.21
N GLU A 97 10.83 -1.76 0.42
CA GLU A 97 11.08 -0.76 1.45
C GLU A 97 10.06 -0.95 2.58
N VAL A 98 10.50 -0.67 3.82
CA VAL A 98 9.61 -0.41 4.96
C VAL A 98 9.89 0.99 5.48
N PHE A 99 8.86 1.79 5.63
CA PHE A 99 8.93 3.10 6.26
C PHE A 99 7.87 3.26 7.34
N SER A 100 8.13 4.12 8.31
CA SER A 100 7.15 4.48 9.33
C SER A 100 6.44 5.78 9.01
N ARG A 101 5.22 5.92 9.49
CA ARG A 101 4.46 7.15 9.60
C ARG A 101 4.07 7.33 11.05
N SER A 102 4.46 8.47 11.66
CA SER A 102 4.28 8.70 13.09
C SER A 102 3.68 10.06 13.38
N TYR A 103 2.64 10.10 14.20
CA TYR A 103 1.99 11.31 14.67
C TYR A 103 1.29 11.03 16.01
N ASP A 104 1.44 11.96 16.96
CA ASP A 104 0.76 11.95 18.27
C ASP A 104 0.84 10.59 18.99
N GLY A 105 2.06 10.05 19.08
CA GLY A 105 2.32 8.77 19.76
C GLY A 105 1.88 7.51 19.02
N LYS A 106 1.28 7.64 17.83
CA LYS A 106 0.90 6.51 16.96
C LYS A 106 1.92 6.35 15.83
N THR A 107 2.31 5.12 15.56
CA THR A 107 3.21 4.77 14.46
C THR A 107 2.64 3.61 13.67
N LEU A 108 2.53 3.80 12.35
CA LEU A 108 2.25 2.73 11.40
C LEU A 108 3.52 2.43 10.59
N TYR A 109 3.73 1.15 10.27
CA TYR A 109 4.82 0.72 9.40
C TYR A 109 4.24 0.27 8.07
N VAL A 110 4.70 0.88 6.99
CA VAL A 110 4.24 0.59 5.62
C VAL A 110 5.35 -0.14 4.88
N GLY A 111 5.08 -1.37 4.49
CA GLY A 111 5.95 -2.16 3.62
C GLY A 111 5.47 -2.11 2.19
N VAL A 112 6.38 -1.94 1.24
CA VAL A 112 6.11 -1.97 -0.20
C VAL A 112 7.09 -2.89 -0.91
N ASN A 113 6.60 -3.61 -1.92
CA ASN A 113 7.36 -4.57 -2.71
C ASN A 113 7.00 -4.43 -4.18
N VAL A 114 8.00 -4.17 -5.02
CA VAL A 114 7.83 -3.99 -6.48
C VAL A 114 8.16 -5.24 -7.29
N TYR A 115 8.39 -6.40 -6.66
CA TYR A 115 8.76 -7.63 -7.34
C TYR A 115 7.59 -8.61 -7.45
N ALA A 116 7.79 -9.62 -8.32
CA ALA A 116 6.81 -10.68 -8.58
C ALA A 116 6.80 -11.80 -7.53
N GLU A 117 7.60 -11.65 -6.48
CA GLU A 117 7.74 -12.61 -5.38
C GLU A 117 7.52 -11.91 -4.06
N ASP A 118 7.02 -12.63 -3.06
CA ASP A 118 6.90 -12.11 -1.70
C ASP A 118 8.27 -11.77 -1.14
N ARG A 119 8.34 -10.71 -0.33
CA ARG A 119 9.56 -10.31 0.39
C ARG A 119 9.35 -10.40 1.88
N GLN A 120 10.37 -10.81 2.60
CA GLN A 120 10.40 -10.74 4.04
C GLN A 120 11.29 -9.61 4.50
N ALA A 121 10.75 -8.74 5.35
CA ALA A 121 11.47 -7.63 5.95
C ALA A 121 11.56 -7.87 7.46
N THR A 122 12.77 -7.79 8.01
CA THR A 122 13.03 -7.88 9.45
C THR A 122 13.52 -6.53 9.95
N PHE A 123 12.86 -5.99 10.98
CA PHE A 123 13.20 -4.69 11.55
C PHE A 123 12.75 -4.61 13.02
N TYR A 124 13.30 -3.65 13.75
CA TYR A 124 12.98 -3.43 15.16
C TYR A 124 11.74 -2.55 15.32
N VAL A 125 10.90 -2.92 16.26
CA VAL A 125 9.67 -2.17 16.62
C VAL A 125 9.53 -2.07 18.14
N PRO A 126 8.82 -1.06 18.67
CA PRO A 126 8.50 -0.99 20.08
C PRO A 126 7.63 -2.17 20.55
N GLY A 127 7.82 -2.54 21.81
CA GLY A 127 7.02 -3.56 22.48
C GLY A 127 7.87 -4.68 23.09
N ALA A 128 7.30 -5.34 24.07
CA ALA A 128 7.91 -6.51 24.69
C ALA A 128 7.81 -7.72 23.74
N THR A 129 8.64 -8.72 23.97
CA THR A 129 8.54 -10.02 23.29
C THR A 129 7.09 -10.53 23.33
N GLY A 130 6.59 -10.93 22.17
CA GLY A 130 5.22 -11.43 22.02
C GLY A 130 4.17 -10.35 21.75
N THR A 131 4.50 -9.05 21.81
CA THR A 131 3.60 -7.99 21.34
C THR A 131 3.18 -8.27 19.90
N VAL A 132 1.88 -8.12 19.62
CA VAL A 132 1.29 -8.43 18.31
C VAL A 132 1.12 -7.16 17.51
N TYR A 133 1.62 -7.18 16.28
CA TYR A 133 1.31 -6.20 15.24
C TYR A 133 0.38 -6.84 14.22
N THR A 134 -0.66 -6.13 13.83
CA THR A 134 -1.61 -6.57 12.80
C THR A 134 -1.33 -5.85 11.49
N ASP A 135 -1.22 -6.60 10.41
CA ASP A 135 -1.24 -6.03 9.07
C ASP A 135 -2.68 -5.64 8.71
N LEU A 136 -2.95 -4.36 8.68
CA LEU A 136 -4.26 -3.80 8.37
C LEU A 136 -4.68 -4.05 6.90
N TYR A 137 -3.70 -4.36 6.04
CA TYR A 137 -3.95 -4.65 4.64
C TYR A 137 -4.45 -6.09 4.43
N SER A 138 -3.79 -7.06 5.04
CA SER A 138 -4.09 -8.50 4.87
C SER A 138 -4.84 -9.12 6.05
N GLY A 139 -4.80 -8.51 7.23
CA GLY A 139 -5.29 -9.10 8.47
C GLY A 139 -4.30 -10.05 9.14
N SER A 140 -3.14 -10.28 8.56
CA SER A 140 -2.10 -11.13 9.15
C SER A 140 -1.53 -10.53 10.43
N THR A 141 -1.04 -11.38 11.33
CA THR A 141 -0.45 -10.91 12.59
C THR A 141 1.00 -11.36 12.72
N TYR A 142 1.82 -10.50 13.32
CA TYR A 142 3.23 -10.71 13.55
C TYR A 142 3.58 -10.42 15.01
N ARG A 143 4.52 -11.17 15.57
CA ARG A 143 4.91 -11.03 16.98
C ARG A 143 6.33 -10.51 17.10
N VAL A 144 6.53 -9.60 18.05
CA VAL A 144 7.86 -9.11 18.43
C VAL A 144 8.67 -10.28 19.00
N GLN A 145 9.85 -10.49 18.44
CA GLN A 145 10.80 -11.53 18.82
C GLN A 145 11.55 -11.14 20.11
N ALA A 146 12.33 -12.10 20.66
CA ALA A 146 13.11 -11.88 21.88
C ALA A 146 14.19 -10.78 21.73
N ASP A 147 14.67 -10.54 20.51
CA ASP A 147 15.65 -9.49 20.21
C ASP A 147 14.99 -8.11 19.92
N GLY A 148 13.66 -8.01 20.00
CA GLY A 148 12.91 -6.80 19.69
C GLY A 148 12.59 -6.61 18.21
N SER A 149 12.92 -7.55 17.36
CA SER A 149 12.61 -7.49 15.93
C SER A 149 11.25 -8.10 15.61
N ILE A 150 10.76 -7.79 14.41
CA ILE A 150 9.60 -8.39 13.78
C ILE A 150 9.98 -8.79 12.35
N THR A 151 9.50 -9.93 11.87
CA THR A 151 9.66 -10.34 10.46
C THR A 151 8.30 -10.37 9.79
N VAL A 152 8.16 -9.54 8.76
CA VAL A 152 6.89 -9.30 8.06
C VAL A 152 7.00 -9.76 6.62
N THR A 153 5.97 -10.42 6.12
CA THR A 153 5.85 -10.75 4.70
C THR A 153 5.16 -9.60 3.98
N ILE A 154 5.86 -9.00 3.00
CA ILE A 154 5.29 -8.03 2.08
C ILE A 154 4.94 -8.80 0.80
N PRO A 155 3.65 -8.92 0.44
CA PRO A 155 3.23 -9.71 -0.70
C PRO A 155 3.84 -9.18 -2.01
N LYS A 156 3.91 -10.04 -3.01
CA LYS A 156 4.32 -9.66 -4.37
C LYS A 156 3.43 -8.55 -4.94
N ALA A 157 3.97 -7.75 -5.87
CA ALA A 157 3.26 -6.62 -6.47
C ALA A 157 1.88 -6.99 -7.07
N PRO A 158 1.70 -8.14 -7.78
CA PRO A 158 0.39 -8.57 -8.25
C PRO A 158 -0.65 -8.72 -7.13
N ASN A 159 -0.24 -9.05 -5.92
CA ASN A 159 -1.11 -9.16 -4.75
C ASN A 159 -1.18 -7.85 -3.92
N GLY A 160 -0.86 -6.72 -4.55
CA GLY A 160 -0.89 -5.40 -3.94
C GLY A 160 0.47 -4.88 -3.48
N GLY A 161 1.48 -5.74 -3.30
CA GLY A 161 2.84 -5.34 -2.90
C GLY A 161 2.89 -4.52 -1.63
N THR A 162 1.95 -4.72 -0.69
CA THR A 162 1.72 -3.80 0.43
C THR A 162 1.47 -4.54 1.72
N ALA A 163 2.07 -4.05 2.82
CA ALA A 163 1.72 -4.38 4.20
C ALA A 163 1.62 -3.09 5.01
N VAL A 164 0.68 -2.98 5.92
CA VAL A 164 0.51 -1.81 6.80
C VAL A 164 0.30 -2.29 8.22
N LEU A 165 1.29 -2.10 9.08
CA LEU A 165 1.32 -2.66 10.43
C LEU A 165 0.97 -1.62 11.49
N TYR A 166 0.15 -2.03 12.42
CA TYR A 166 -0.18 -1.28 13.63
C TYR A 166 -0.39 -2.20 14.83
#